data_d18c296a9f02b9ed7816f2429eaa672b
#
_entry.id   d18c296a9f02b9ed7816f2429eaa672b
#
_cell.length_a   1.000
_cell.length_b   1.000
_cell.length_c   1.000
_cell.angle_alpha   90.00
_cell.angle_beta   90.00
_cell.angle_gamma   90.00
#
_symmetry.space_group_name_H-M   'P 1'
#
loop_
_entity.id
_entity.type
_entity.pdbx_description
1 polymer ?
#
loop_
_entity_poly.entity_id
_entity_poly.type
_entity_poly.pdbx_seq_one_letter_code
_entity_poly.pdbx_strand_id
1 'polypeptide(L)'
;MNSNQVQCGYLPLVDSAPLIIAKELKFAAREGLDLTLQRQPSWSALRDRLAFGQIDFAHMLSPMPVAMSLGLGGAPNKIDALMVLSVNGTVIGVSSDLDKKMQASGWVNTFDDPQATSQAIFAAIDNPLRIGVPFPFSMHRMLLETWLSQAPNFTPDRIEIVTVPPPQMAQSVRDGVLDVFCVGEPWGSVAIQQSNATLVLPGASIWEFAPEKVLGARNDWAEQNPKVCRAMIRAIYKAAHWLNQSENIPLAVEILARSQHLDLPDEAIDPALTCRIATRAETTAKLTRNFLKFHDGAANFPWRSQASWIADVLARWHGLDQDKARSVARACFRSDIYRAALAPIGVDMPGASEKVEGAMAVPTPVASTLGQMILGPDRFFNGAIFDFGTEE
;
A
#
# COMPACT_ATOMS: atom_id res chain seq x y z
N MET A 1 -14.01 33.32 -0.03
CA MET A 1 -14.48 32.12 -0.78
C MET A 1 -14.94 31.13 0.25
N ASN A 2 -16.19 30.65 0.16
CA ASN A 2 -16.62 29.58 1.06
C ASN A 2 -15.77 28.33 0.74
N SER A 3 -15.00 27.85 1.72
CA SER A 3 -14.25 26.61 1.60
C SER A 3 -15.22 25.42 1.64
N ASN A 4 -15.02 24.44 0.74
CA ASN A 4 -15.77 23.20 0.82
C ASN A 4 -15.28 22.38 2.01
N GLN A 5 -16.13 22.10 2.96
CA GLN A 5 -15.82 21.17 4.04
C GLN A 5 -15.72 19.75 3.50
N VAL A 6 -14.65 19.08 3.83
CA VAL A 6 -14.33 17.73 3.32
C VAL A 6 -13.81 16.88 4.48
N GLN A 7 -14.36 15.68 4.61
CA GLN A 7 -13.95 14.73 5.63
C GLN A 7 -13.23 13.53 5.00
N CYS A 8 -12.01 13.25 5.47
CA CYS A 8 -11.23 12.11 5.00
C CYS A 8 -10.84 11.21 6.18
N GLY A 9 -11.24 9.94 6.09
CA GLY A 9 -10.82 8.92 7.04
C GLY A 9 -9.45 8.35 6.72
N TYR A 10 -8.66 8.02 7.76
CA TYR A 10 -7.35 7.37 7.58
C TYR A 10 -7.00 6.47 8.76
N LEU A 11 -6.09 5.52 8.56
CA LEU A 11 -5.43 4.78 9.62
C LEU A 11 -4.04 5.37 9.92
N PRO A 12 -3.57 5.28 11.18
CA PRO A 12 -2.29 5.83 11.60
C PRO A 12 -1.12 4.96 11.09
N LEU A 13 -0.77 5.15 9.83
CA LEU A 13 0.39 4.57 9.16
C LEU A 13 1.20 5.67 8.46
N VAL A 14 2.48 5.42 8.23
CA VAL A 14 3.36 6.40 7.54
C VAL A 14 2.86 6.68 6.12
N ASP A 15 2.24 5.72 5.47
CA ASP A 15 1.68 5.88 4.12
C ASP A 15 0.44 6.81 4.05
N SER A 16 -0.08 7.28 5.19
CA SER A 16 -1.05 8.38 5.25
C SER A 16 -0.40 9.79 5.17
N ALA A 17 0.92 9.87 5.12
CA ALA A 17 1.67 11.12 5.10
C ALA A 17 1.17 12.13 4.05
N PRO A 18 0.88 11.77 2.79
CA PRO A 18 0.40 12.74 1.81
C PRO A 18 -0.88 13.45 2.23
N LEU A 19 -1.79 12.78 2.93
CA LEU A 19 -3.03 13.37 3.45
C LEU A 19 -2.76 14.32 4.61
N ILE A 20 -1.92 13.89 5.55
CA ILE A 20 -1.55 14.67 6.73
C ILE A 20 -0.81 15.94 6.31
N ILE A 21 0.19 15.83 5.44
CA ILE A 21 0.94 16.97 4.90
C ILE A 21 0.05 17.90 4.09
N ALA A 22 -0.91 17.36 3.30
CA ALA A 22 -1.85 18.19 2.55
C ALA A 22 -2.69 19.08 3.45
N LYS A 23 -3.05 18.62 4.64
CA LYS A 23 -3.74 19.41 5.67
C LYS A 23 -2.80 20.36 6.39
N GLU A 24 -1.73 19.85 7.01
CA GLU A 24 -0.87 20.62 7.93
C GLU A 24 -0.12 21.75 7.23
N LEU A 25 0.37 21.51 6.01
CA LEU A 25 1.02 22.54 5.20
C LEU A 25 0.05 23.34 4.32
N LYS A 26 -1.26 23.18 4.55
CA LYS A 26 -2.32 23.98 3.91
C LYS A 26 -2.41 23.80 2.38
N PHE A 27 -1.93 22.68 1.83
CA PHE A 27 -2.11 22.41 0.40
C PHE A 27 -3.60 22.25 0.06
N ALA A 28 -4.39 21.60 0.93
CA ALA A 28 -5.83 21.49 0.77
C ALA A 28 -6.54 22.86 0.85
N ALA A 29 -6.16 23.69 1.80
CA ALA A 29 -6.73 25.03 1.94
C ALA A 29 -6.46 25.94 0.73
N ARG A 30 -5.26 25.82 0.11
CA ARG A 30 -4.93 26.55 -1.13
C ARG A 30 -5.75 26.10 -2.34
N GLU A 31 -6.29 24.88 -2.30
CA GLU A 31 -7.23 24.35 -3.30
C GLU A 31 -8.70 24.63 -2.95
N GLY A 32 -8.96 25.42 -1.90
CA GLY A 32 -10.31 25.82 -1.47
C GLY A 32 -11.03 24.73 -0.66
N LEU A 33 -10.30 23.79 -0.05
CA LEU A 33 -10.86 22.74 0.81
C LEU A 33 -10.59 23.01 2.29
N ASP A 34 -11.61 22.85 3.12
CA ASP A 34 -11.50 22.74 4.58
C ASP A 34 -11.43 21.25 4.94
N LEU A 35 -10.22 20.70 4.93
CA LEU A 35 -9.99 19.25 5.09
C LEU A 35 -9.93 18.87 6.57
N THR A 36 -10.85 18.04 6.99
CA THR A 36 -10.83 17.38 8.29
C THR A 36 -10.39 15.92 8.14
N LEU A 37 -9.30 15.55 8.84
CA LEU A 37 -8.82 14.17 8.90
C LEU A 37 -9.41 13.48 10.13
N GLN A 38 -9.92 12.25 9.93
CA GLN A 38 -10.53 11.44 10.97
C GLN A 38 -9.80 10.10 11.09
N ARG A 39 -9.04 9.95 12.18
CA ARG A 39 -8.37 8.69 12.51
C ARG A 39 -9.40 7.58 12.74
N GLN A 40 -9.18 6.42 12.12
CA GLN A 40 -10.07 5.27 12.20
C GLN A 40 -9.41 4.12 12.95
N PRO A 41 -10.19 3.32 13.71
CA PRO A 41 -9.63 2.22 14.52
C PRO A 41 -9.29 0.98 13.68
N SER A 42 -9.94 0.80 12.51
CA SER A 42 -9.75 -0.38 11.66
C SER A 42 -10.14 -0.11 10.22
N TRP A 43 -9.66 -0.97 9.31
CA TRP A 43 -10.02 -0.92 7.89
C TRP A 43 -11.51 -1.17 7.64
N SER A 44 -12.16 -2.02 8.44
CA SER A 44 -13.60 -2.24 8.37
C SER A 44 -14.38 -1.00 8.76
N ALA A 45 -14.02 -0.33 9.86
CA ALA A 45 -14.67 0.91 10.27
C ALA A 45 -14.51 2.01 9.20
N LEU A 46 -13.32 2.15 8.63
CA LEU A 46 -13.05 3.09 7.53
C LEU A 46 -13.92 2.81 6.31
N ARG A 47 -13.97 1.54 5.87
CA ARG A 47 -14.82 1.07 4.77
C ARG A 47 -16.28 1.45 4.99
N ASP A 48 -16.80 1.09 6.16
CA ASP A 48 -18.22 1.26 6.46
C ASP A 48 -18.59 2.75 6.52
N ARG A 49 -17.74 3.58 7.15
CA ARG A 49 -17.97 5.03 7.20
C ARG A 49 -17.96 5.68 5.80
N LEU A 50 -17.08 5.25 4.90
CA LEU A 50 -17.10 5.70 3.52
C LEU A 50 -18.35 5.21 2.79
N ALA A 51 -18.68 3.93 2.89
CA ALA A 51 -19.82 3.32 2.22
C ALA A 51 -21.16 3.97 2.65
N PHE A 52 -21.29 4.32 3.92
CA PHE A 52 -22.48 5.00 4.44
C PHE A 52 -22.46 6.53 4.31
N GLY A 53 -21.44 7.11 3.66
CA GLY A 53 -21.35 8.55 3.41
C GLY A 53 -21.09 9.39 4.66
N GLN A 54 -20.52 8.80 5.70
CA GLN A 54 -20.14 9.51 6.93
C GLN A 54 -18.78 10.25 6.75
N ILE A 55 -18.02 9.89 5.72
CA ILE A 55 -16.83 10.56 5.25
C ILE A 55 -16.87 10.63 3.71
N ASP A 56 -16.21 11.64 3.13
CA ASP A 56 -16.20 11.89 1.70
C ASP A 56 -15.08 11.11 0.99
N PHE A 57 -13.92 11.04 1.65
CA PHE A 57 -12.74 10.35 1.16
C PHE A 57 -12.18 9.40 2.22
N ALA A 58 -11.40 8.42 1.75
CA ALA A 58 -10.72 7.48 2.62
C ALA A 58 -9.32 7.12 2.09
N HIS A 59 -8.37 7.04 3.02
CA HIS A 59 -7.09 6.37 2.84
C HIS A 59 -7.32 4.86 2.87
N MET A 60 -7.40 4.22 1.72
CA MET A 60 -7.81 2.81 1.61
C MET A 60 -6.67 1.91 1.12
N LEU A 61 -6.69 0.66 1.53
CA LEU A 61 -5.91 -0.40 0.89
C LEU A 61 -6.34 -0.54 -0.58
N SER A 62 -5.41 -0.56 -1.51
CA SER A 62 -5.73 -0.53 -2.96
C SER A 62 -6.65 -1.65 -3.45
N PRO A 63 -6.67 -2.88 -2.85
CA PRO A 63 -7.65 -3.90 -3.22
C PRO A 63 -9.08 -3.64 -2.72
N MET A 64 -9.26 -2.81 -1.68
CA MET A 64 -10.60 -2.60 -1.11
C MET A 64 -11.61 -1.99 -2.10
N PRO A 65 -11.31 -0.91 -2.85
CA PRO A 65 -12.21 -0.38 -3.84
C PRO A 65 -12.59 -1.41 -4.91
N VAL A 66 -11.63 -2.22 -5.37
CA VAL A 66 -11.86 -3.29 -6.34
C VAL A 66 -12.79 -4.36 -5.76
N ALA A 67 -12.49 -4.86 -4.55
CA ALA A 67 -13.29 -5.87 -3.87
C ALA A 67 -14.74 -5.39 -3.65
N MET A 68 -14.92 -4.15 -3.17
CA MET A 68 -16.25 -3.56 -2.97
C MET A 68 -17.02 -3.42 -4.30
N SER A 69 -16.35 -3.00 -5.37
CA SER A 69 -16.95 -2.87 -6.70
C SER A 69 -17.32 -4.22 -7.33
N LEU A 70 -16.64 -5.29 -6.92
CA LEU A 70 -16.98 -6.67 -7.28
C LEU A 70 -18.08 -7.28 -6.39
N GLY A 71 -18.61 -6.52 -5.42
CA GLY A 71 -19.63 -7.02 -4.47
C GLY A 71 -19.05 -7.88 -3.35
N LEU A 72 -17.72 -7.89 -3.17
CA LEU A 72 -17.06 -8.58 -2.08
C LEU A 72 -17.03 -7.68 -0.82
N GLY A 73 -17.05 -8.30 0.36
CA GLY A 73 -16.90 -7.56 1.62
C GLY A 73 -18.16 -6.88 2.15
N GLY A 74 -19.33 -7.16 1.60
CA GLY A 74 -20.64 -6.84 2.20
C GLY A 74 -21.08 -5.38 2.13
N ALA A 75 -20.37 -4.49 1.44
CA ALA A 75 -20.77 -3.09 1.26
C ALA A 75 -21.41 -2.89 -0.12
N PRO A 76 -22.59 -2.25 -0.21
CA PRO A 76 -23.37 -2.19 -1.45
C PRO A 76 -22.89 -1.13 -2.46
N ASN A 77 -21.93 -0.29 -2.08
CA ASN A 77 -21.52 0.88 -2.86
C ASN A 77 -20.25 0.63 -3.66
N LYS A 78 -20.24 1.09 -4.93
CA LYS A 78 -19.02 1.17 -5.73
C LYS A 78 -18.14 2.28 -5.19
N ILE A 79 -16.85 1.95 -5.03
CA ILE A 79 -15.82 2.89 -4.58
C ILE A 79 -14.83 3.09 -5.72
N ASP A 80 -14.53 4.34 -6.00
CA ASP A 80 -13.51 4.74 -6.95
C ASP A 80 -12.16 4.95 -6.23
N ALA A 81 -11.07 4.51 -6.85
CA ALA A 81 -9.71 4.86 -6.50
C ALA A 81 -9.27 6.05 -7.36
N LEU A 82 -9.24 7.25 -6.77
CA LEU A 82 -9.01 8.49 -7.51
C LEU A 82 -7.53 8.75 -7.79
N MET A 83 -6.65 8.29 -6.91
CA MET A 83 -5.19 8.31 -7.07
C MET A 83 -4.56 7.28 -6.14
N VAL A 84 -3.32 6.89 -6.44
CA VAL A 84 -2.49 6.12 -5.52
C VAL A 84 -1.84 7.09 -4.52
N LEU A 85 -1.94 6.79 -3.23
CA LEU A 85 -1.35 7.58 -2.16
C LEU A 85 0.06 7.12 -1.81
N SER A 86 0.30 5.80 -1.92
CA SER A 86 1.61 5.21 -1.70
C SER A 86 1.80 3.95 -2.54
N VAL A 87 3.04 3.75 -2.96
CA VAL A 87 3.53 2.51 -3.57
C VAL A 87 4.45 1.84 -2.55
N ASN A 88 4.28 0.53 -2.32
CA ASN A 88 5.04 -0.25 -1.35
C ASN A 88 4.88 0.25 0.10
N GLY A 89 5.91 0.08 0.96
CA GLY A 89 5.88 0.52 2.36
C GLY A 89 5.43 -0.56 3.33
N THR A 90 5.35 -1.81 2.88
CA THR A 90 5.03 -2.97 3.72
C THR A 90 6.28 -3.77 4.05
N VAL A 91 6.27 -4.41 5.22
CA VAL A 91 7.30 -5.34 5.66
C VAL A 91 6.70 -6.67 6.08
N ILE A 92 7.46 -7.73 5.88
CA ILE A 92 7.16 -9.06 6.37
C ILE A 92 8.13 -9.36 7.50
N GLY A 93 7.58 -9.77 8.63
CA GLY A 93 8.35 -10.14 9.80
C GLY A 93 7.95 -11.51 10.32
N VAL A 94 8.85 -12.11 11.09
CA VAL A 94 8.67 -13.40 11.73
C VAL A 94 8.87 -13.28 13.25
N SER A 95 8.27 -14.18 14.00
CA SER A 95 8.50 -14.30 15.44
C SER A 95 9.97 -14.66 15.73
N SER A 96 10.45 -14.28 16.91
CA SER A 96 11.81 -14.62 17.37
C SER A 96 12.10 -16.12 17.32
N ASP A 97 11.10 -16.95 17.59
CA ASP A 97 11.28 -18.40 17.58
C ASP A 97 11.40 -18.96 16.17
N LEU A 98 10.60 -18.46 15.23
CA LEU A 98 10.75 -18.85 13.82
C LEU A 98 12.08 -18.36 13.24
N ASP A 99 12.50 -17.13 13.54
CA ASP A 99 13.81 -16.59 13.14
C ASP A 99 14.96 -17.48 13.59
N LYS A 100 14.97 -17.92 14.88
CA LYS A 100 16.00 -18.84 15.40
C LYS A 100 16.05 -20.17 14.63
N LYS A 101 14.88 -20.73 14.32
CA LYS A 101 14.79 -21.97 13.54
C LYS A 101 15.32 -21.79 12.10
N MET A 102 14.96 -20.67 11.45
CA MET A 102 15.47 -20.32 10.12
C MET A 102 17.00 -20.17 10.12
N GLN A 103 17.57 -19.47 11.11
CA GLN A 103 19.02 -19.33 11.25
C GLN A 103 19.72 -20.67 11.53
N ALA A 104 19.12 -21.54 12.34
CA ALA A 104 19.66 -22.87 12.63
C ALA A 104 19.74 -23.76 11.36
N SER A 105 18.92 -23.49 10.34
CA SER A 105 19.01 -24.15 9.02
C SER A 105 20.08 -23.53 8.09
N GLY A 106 20.82 -22.53 8.55
CA GLY A 106 21.86 -21.84 7.78
C GLY A 106 21.36 -20.64 6.95
N TRP A 107 20.10 -20.26 7.09
CA TRP A 107 19.57 -19.08 6.41
C TRP A 107 20.18 -17.78 6.98
N VAL A 108 20.52 -16.86 6.09
CA VAL A 108 21.04 -15.53 6.42
C VAL A 108 20.03 -14.48 5.97
N ASN A 109 19.66 -13.59 6.88
CA ASN A 109 18.74 -12.49 6.58
C ASN A 109 19.42 -11.38 5.77
N THR A 110 19.24 -11.38 4.45
CA THR A 110 19.71 -10.30 3.55
C THR A 110 18.67 -9.19 3.42
N PHE A 111 17.41 -9.46 3.76
CA PHE A 111 16.26 -8.58 3.67
C PHE A 111 15.84 -8.22 2.22
N ASP A 112 16.30 -8.99 1.24
CA ASP A 112 16.01 -8.73 -0.18
C ASP A 112 15.86 -9.99 -1.05
N ASP A 113 16.03 -11.19 -0.48
CA ASP A 113 15.89 -12.46 -1.19
C ASP A 113 14.60 -13.19 -0.83
N PRO A 114 13.52 -13.03 -1.64
CA PRO A 114 12.24 -13.69 -1.38
C PRO A 114 12.32 -15.21 -1.54
N GLN A 115 13.17 -15.73 -2.44
CA GLN A 115 13.26 -17.17 -2.66
C GLN A 115 13.93 -17.89 -1.48
N ALA A 116 15.10 -17.43 -1.06
CA ALA A 116 15.80 -18.00 0.09
C ALA A 116 14.97 -17.86 1.38
N THR A 117 14.26 -16.73 1.55
CA THR A 117 13.43 -16.48 2.73
C THR A 117 12.24 -17.43 2.79
N SER A 118 11.48 -17.64 1.70
CA SER A 118 10.36 -18.57 1.70
C SER A 118 10.80 -20.02 1.92
N GLN A 119 11.91 -20.43 1.32
CA GLN A 119 12.49 -21.77 1.53
C GLN A 119 12.85 -21.98 3.01
N ALA A 120 13.49 -21.00 3.64
CA ALA A 120 13.87 -21.09 5.06
C ALA A 120 12.64 -21.14 5.98
N ILE A 121 11.60 -20.35 5.70
CA ILE A 121 10.34 -20.39 6.44
C ILE A 121 9.75 -21.82 6.39
N PHE A 122 9.53 -22.36 5.20
CA PHE A 122 8.89 -23.68 5.04
C PHE A 122 9.76 -24.86 5.50
N ALA A 123 11.08 -24.69 5.56
CA ALA A 123 11.98 -25.69 6.13
C ALA A 123 11.99 -25.66 7.69
N ALA A 124 11.61 -24.54 8.28
CA ALA A 124 11.65 -24.32 9.75
C ALA A 124 10.35 -24.70 10.47
N ILE A 125 9.30 -25.10 9.75
CA ILE A 125 7.96 -25.31 10.32
C ILE A 125 7.49 -26.76 10.20
N ASP A 126 6.89 -27.25 11.28
CA ASP A 126 6.22 -28.55 11.36
C ASP A 126 4.69 -28.42 11.32
N ASN A 127 4.15 -27.25 11.68
CA ASN A 127 2.72 -26.93 11.75
C ASN A 127 2.37 -25.80 10.77
N PRO A 128 1.09 -25.60 10.44
CA PRO A 128 0.66 -24.46 9.63
C PRO A 128 1.12 -23.13 10.24
N LEU A 129 1.64 -22.25 9.38
CA LEU A 129 2.04 -20.89 9.74
C LEU A 129 0.81 -20.02 10.00
N ARG A 130 0.75 -19.38 11.15
CA ARG A 130 -0.25 -18.35 11.45
C ARG A 130 0.29 -16.99 11.00
N ILE A 131 -0.30 -16.45 9.95
CA ILE A 131 0.18 -15.25 9.27
C ILE A 131 -0.77 -14.08 9.50
N GLY A 132 -0.31 -13.05 10.20
CA GLY A 132 -1.08 -11.83 10.44
C GLY A 132 -1.08 -10.89 9.24
N VAL A 133 -2.27 -10.47 8.81
CA VAL A 133 -2.47 -9.42 7.81
C VAL A 133 -3.49 -8.40 8.29
N PRO A 134 -3.40 -7.11 7.87
CA PRO A 134 -4.26 -6.06 8.41
C PRO A 134 -5.72 -6.13 7.96
N PHE A 135 -5.97 -6.77 6.81
CA PHE A 135 -7.31 -6.90 6.23
C PHE A 135 -7.33 -7.97 5.12
N PRO A 136 -8.45 -8.71 4.93
CA PRO A 136 -8.55 -9.74 3.89
C PRO A 136 -8.33 -9.21 2.46
N PHE A 137 -8.83 -8.00 2.15
CA PHE A 137 -8.64 -7.36 0.85
C PHE A 137 -7.51 -6.33 0.95
N SER A 138 -6.26 -6.81 1.02
CA SER A 138 -5.05 -6.00 1.15
C SER A 138 -3.94 -6.48 0.25
N MET A 139 -3.09 -5.56 -0.20
CA MET A 139 -1.84 -5.94 -0.89
C MET A 139 -0.94 -6.80 -0.01
N HIS A 140 -0.97 -6.60 1.31
CA HIS A 140 -0.27 -7.44 2.29
C HIS A 140 -0.58 -8.93 2.08
N ARG A 141 -1.86 -9.29 2.03
CA ARG A 141 -2.30 -10.67 1.80
C ARG A 141 -1.98 -11.12 0.37
N MET A 142 -2.26 -10.28 -0.63
CA MET A 142 -2.03 -10.64 -2.03
C MET A 142 -0.56 -10.93 -2.33
N LEU A 143 0.34 -10.07 -1.85
CA LEU A 143 1.77 -10.25 -2.00
C LEU A 143 2.27 -11.49 -1.25
N LEU A 144 1.83 -11.70 -0.01
CA LEU A 144 2.17 -12.89 0.78
C LEU A 144 1.77 -14.18 0.07
N GLU A 145 0.51 -14.32 -0.33
CA GLU A 145 0.04 -15.54 -0.98
C GLU A 145 0.70 -15.76 -2.36
N THR A 146 0.88 -14.68 -3.14
CA THR A 146 1.60 -14.76 -4.42
C THR A 146 3.05 -15.24 -4.22
N TRP A 147 3.72 -14.73 -3.20
CA TRP A 147 5.10 -15.10 -2.89
C TRP A 147 5.22 -16.51 -2.32
N LEU A 148 4.48 -16.82 -1.26
CA LEU A 148 4.59 -18.09 -0.56
C LEU A 148 4.12 -19.28 -1.42
N SER A 149 3.14 -19.07 -2.32
CA SER A 149 2.68 -20.12 -3.24
C SER A 149 3.74 -20.60 -4.23
N GLN A 150 4.83 -19.87 -4.42
CA GLN A 150 5.95 -20.28 -5.27
C GLN A 150 7.05 -21.02 -4.50
N ALA A 151 6.93 -21.11 -3.18
CA ALA A 151 7.94 -21.80 -2.37
C ALA A 151 7.88 -23.33 -2.58
N PRO A 152 9.04 -24.00 -2.62
CA PRO A 152 9.07 -25.45 -2.56
C PRO A 152 8.33 -25.94 -1.30
N ASN A 153 7.57 -27.00 -1.44
CA ASN A 153 6.78 -27.61 -0.35
C ASN A 153 5.62 -26.72 0.16
N PHE A 154 5.21 -25.68 -0.57
CA PHE A 154 3.97 -24.97 -0.27
C PHE A 154 2.76 -25.83 -0.57
N THR A 155 1.82 -25.89 0.39
CA THR A 155 0.44 -26.33 0.18
C THR A 155 -0.49 -25.37 0.94
N PRO A 156 -1.72 -25.13 0.47
CA PRO A 156 -2.63 -24.15 1.10
C PRO A 156 -2.92 -24.43 2.58
N ASP A 157 -2.90 -25.68 3.00
CA ASP A 157 -3.12 -26.12 4.39
C ASP A 157 -1.92 -25.84 5.31
N ARG A 158 -0.77 -25.43 4.75
CA ARG A 158 0.40 -25.03 5.54
C ARG A 158 0.39 -23.57 5.99
N ILE A 159 -0.60 -22.79 5.61
CA ILE A 159 -0.75 -21.41 6.04
C ILE A 159 -2.17 -21.14 6.55
N GLU A 160 -2.25 -20.35 7.62
CA GLU A 160 -3.49 -19.81 8.18
C GLU A 160 -3.39 -18.29 8.20
N ILE A 161 -4.25 -17.60 7.45
CA ILE A 161 -4.29 -16.14 7.40
C ILE A 161 -5.19 -15.60 8.51
N VAL A 162 -4.61 -14.81 9.40
CA VAL A 162 -5.31 -14.18 10.54
C VAL A 162 -5.37 -12.68 10.31
N THR A 163 -6.57 -12.10 10.46
CA THR A 163 -6.74 -10.64 10.36
C THR A 163 -6.44 -9.98 11.71
N VAL A 164 -5.42 -9.11 11.74
CA VAL A 164 -4.99 -8.38 12.92
C VAL A 164 -4.81 -6.90 12.61
N PRO A 165 -5.44 -5.99 13.36
CA PRO A 165 -5.22 -4.56 13.18
C PRO A 165 -3.72 -4.19 13.35
N PRO A 166 -3.17 -3.27 12.52
CA PRO A 166 -1.75 -2.93 12.57
C PRO A 166 -1.20 -2.61 13.97
N PRO A 167 -1.88 -1.83 14.84
CA PRO A 167 -1.38 -1.55 16.19
C PRO A 167 -1.30 -2.77 17.11
N GLN A 168 -2.03 -3.84 16.80
CA GLN A 168 -2.05 -5.07 17.61
C GLN A 168 -1.05 -6.13 17.11
N MET A 169 -0.37 -5.88 15.99
CA MET A 169 0.50 -6.86 15.35
C MET A 169 1.65 -7.28 16.27
N ALA A 170 2.36 -6.31 16.88
CA ALA A 170 3.46 -6.57 17.80
C ALA A 170 3.02 -7.41 19.01
N GLN A 171 1.86 -7.11 19.60
CA GLN A 171 1.31 -7.87 20.71
C GLN A 171 0.98 -9.31 20.30
N SER A 172 0.34 -9.50 19.16
CA SER A 172 -0.04 -10.83 18.65
C SER A 172 1.17 -11.73 18.37
N VAL A 173 2.29 -11.14 17.89
CA VAL A 173 3.57 -11.86 17.74
C VAL A 173 4.16 -12.23 19.10
N ARG A 174 4.19 -11.28 20.04
CA ARG A 174 4.72 -11.51 21.39
C ARG A 174 3.97 -12.61 22.13
N ASP A 175 2.65 -12.65 21.99
CA ASP A 175 1.78 -13.64 22.65
C ASP A 175 1.79 -15.01 21.95
N GLY A 176 2.60 -15.16 20.89
CA GLY A 176 2.71 -16.40 20.14
C GLY A 176 1.43 -16.75 19.35
N VAL A 177 0.58 -15.77 19.08
CA VAL A 177 -0.61 -15.93 18.22
C VAL A 177 -0.23 -15.98 16.75
N LEU A 178 0.82 -15.27 16.36
CA LEU A 178 1.33 -15.18 15.01
C LEU A 178 2.78 -15.68 14.92
N ASP A 179 3.08 -16.41 13.86
CA ASP A 179 4.42 -16.85 13.51
C ASP A 179 5.06 -15.90 12.48
N VAL A 180 4.25 -15.38 11.57
CA VAL A 180 4.61 -14.42 10.51
C VAL A 180 3.60 -13.28 10.49
N PHE A 181 4.02 -12.12 10.05
CA PHE A 181 3.12 -10.98 9.81
C PHE A 181 3.55 -10.19 8.58
N CYS A 182 2.58 -9.53 7.93
CA CYS A 182 2.83 -8.49 6.94
C CYS A 182 2.06 -7.23 7.32
N VAL A 183 2.77 -6.12 7.45
CA VAL A 183 2.18 -4.86 7.94
C VAL A 183 2.84 -3.65 7.27
N GLY A 184 2.09 -2.56 7.16
CA GLY A 184 2.64 -1.26 6.75
C GLY A 184 3.37 -0.57 7.90
N GLU A 185 4.39 0.23 7.57
CA GLU A 185 5.11 1.02 8.56
C GLU A 185 4.21 2.13 9.15
N PRO A 186 4.40 2.46 10.44
CA PRO A 186 5.55 2.15 11.30
C PRO A 186 5.42 0.85 12.11
N TRP A 187 4.40 0.04 11.87
CA TRP A 187 4.08 -1.10 12.72
C TRP A 187 5.05 -2.27 12.62
N GLY A 188 5.81 -2.37 11.53
CA GLY A 188 6.96 -3.26 11.43
C GLY A 188 8.10 -2.84 12.36
N SER A 189 8.46 -1.57 12.33
CA SER A 189 9.47 -0.97 13.24
C SER A 189 9.05 -1.08 14.70
N VAL A 190 7.76 -0.89 15.01
CA VAL A 190 7.21 -1.11 16.36
C VAL A 190 7.31 -2.58 16.76
N ALA A 191 7.06 -3.53 15.85
CA ALA A 191 7.11 -4.96 16.17
C ALA A 191 8.52 -5.42 16.54
N ILE A 192 9.56 -4.97 15.85
CA ILE A 192 10.94 -5.32 16.23
C ILE A 192 11.32 -4.78 17.61
N GLN A 193 10.82 -3.62 18.01
CA GLN A 193 11.09 -3.01 19.31
C GLN A 193 10.31 -3.67 20.46
N GLN A 194 9.04 -4.01 20.21
CA GLN A 194 8.14 -4.46 21.27
C GLN A 194 8.01 -5.98 21.39
N SER A 195 8.28 -6.75 20.34
CA SER A 195 8.08 -8.21 20.34
C SER A 195 9.34 -9.00 20.00
N ASN A 196 10.49 -8.37 19.84
CA ASN A 196 11.72 -8.99 19.35
C ASN A 196 11.53 -9.75 18.01
N ALA A 197 10.59 -9.30 17.21
CA ALA A 197 10.39 -9.84 15.87
C ALA A 197 11.58 -9.53 14.97
N THR A 198 11.75 -10.31 13.93
CA THR A 198 12.73 -10.05 12.87
C THR A 198 12.01 -9.71 11.58
N LEU A 199 12.31 -8.57 10.96
CA LEU A 199 11.86 -8.27 9.60
C LEU A 199 12.73 -9.05 8.61
N VAL A 200 12.09 -9.80 7.73
CA VAL A 200 12.78 -10.74 6.83
C VAL A 200 12.69 -10.34 5.36
N LEU A 201 11.68 -9.54 4.98
CA LEU A 201 11.49 -9.13 3.60
C LEU A 201 10.62 -7.87 3.50
N PRO A 202 10.97 -6.85 2.68
CA PRO A 202 10.05 -5.78 2.32
C PRO A 202 9.11 -6.24 1.20
N GLY A 203 7.88 -5.72 1.16
CA GLY A 203 6.94 -6.00 0.08
C GLY A 203 7.47 -5.65 -1.32
N ALA A 204 8.33 -4.62 -1.39
CA ALA A 204 9.02 -4.22 -2.62
C ALA A 204 9.90 -5.32 -3.23
N SER A 205 10.38 -6.29 -2.44
CA SER A 205 11.12 -7.45 -2.97
C SER A 205 10.21 -8.48 -3.63
N ILE A 206 8.88 -8.42 -3.42
CA ILE A 206 7.90 -9.30 -4.07
C ILE A 206 7.40 -8.66 -5.37
N TRP A 207 7.05 -7.37 -5.32
CA TRP A 207 6.67 -6.55 -6.46
C TRP A 207 7.25 -5.14 -6.30
N GLU A 208 8.18 -4.76 -7.15
CA GLU A 208 8.96 -3.51 -7.00
C GLU A 208 8.09 -2.24 -7.06
N PHE A 209 6.87 -2.31 -7.59
CA PHE A 209 5.98 -1.15 -7.75
C PHE A 209 4.51 -1.50 -7.42
N ALA A 210 4.28 -2.14 -6.27
CA ALA A 210 2.94 -2.52 -5.83
C ALA A 210 2.14 -1.31 -5.35
N PRO A 211 0.89 -1.08 -5.84
CA PRO A 211 0.03 -0.02 -5.31
C PRO A 211 -0.43 -0.41 -3.90
N GLU A 212 -0.09 0.39 -2.89
CA GLU A 212 -0.42 0.01 -1.50
C GLU A 212 -1.65 0.73 -1.00
N LYS A 213 -1.67 2.05 -1.06
CA LYS A 213 -2.82 2.87 -0.62
C LYS A 213 -3.36 3.73 -1.74
N VAL A 214 -4.67 3.94 -1.71
CA VAL A 214 -5.38 4.79 -2.65
C VAL A 214 -6.28 5.79 -1.93
N LEU A 215 -6.57 6.90 -2.58
CA LEU A 215 -7.63 7.83 -2.20
C LEU A 215 -8.95 7.26 -2.70
N GLY A 216 -9.72 6.68 -1.81
CA GLY A 216 -11.05 6.14 -2.11
C GLY A 216 -12.14 7.19 -1.95
N ALA A 217 -13.14 7.15 -2.84
CA ALA A 217 -14.39 7.91 -2.72
C ALA A 217 -15.55 7.07 -3.24
N ARG A 218 -16.77 7.30 -2.75
CA ARG A 218 -17.94 6.66 -3.37
C ARG A 218 -18.12 7.16 -4.81
N ASN A 219 -18.38 6.26 -5.72
CA ASN A 219 -18.55 6.58 -7.13
C ASN A 219 -19.66 7.63 -7.36
N ASP A 220 -20.85 7.43 -6.78
CA ASP A 220 -21.98 8.35 -6.88
C ASP A 220 -21.66 9.75 -6.37
N TRP A 221 -20.93 9.82 -5.24
CA TRP A 221 -20.53 11.09 -4.65
C TRP A 221 -19.44 11.78 -5.48
N ALA A 222 -18.46 11.04 -6.00
CA ALA A 222 -17.39 11.58 -6.84
C ALA A 222 -17.92 12.19 -8.14
N GLU A 223 -18.89 11.54 -8.77
CA GLU A 223 -19.57 12.05 -9.98
C GLU A 223 -20.37 13.34 -9.70
N GLN A 224 -20.95 13.49 -8.52
CA GLN A 224 -21.68 14.69 -8.12
C GLN A 224 -20.74 15.83 -7.65
N ASN A 225 -19.51 15.51 -7.21
CA ASN A 225 -18.57 16.46 -6.64
C ASN A 225 -17.23 16.55 -7.41
N PRO A 226 -17.22 16.64 -8.75
CA PRO A 226 -16.00 16.55 -9.54
C PRO A 226 -14.99 17.66 -9.25
N LYS A 227 -15.46 18.85 -8.85
CA LYS A 227 -14.57 19.98 -8.49
C LYS A 227 -13.82 19.69 -7.19
N VAL A 228 -14.50 19.09 -6.20
CA VAL A 228 -13.92 18.73 -4.91
C VAL A 228 -12.91 17.59 -5.07
N CYS A 229 -13.25 16.56 -5.85
CA CYS A 229 -12.33 15.46 -6.18
C CYS A 229 -11.04 15.97 -6.84
N ARG A 230 -11.16 16.84 -7.85
CA ARG A 230 -9.98 17.41 -8.51
C ARG A 230 -9.14 18.29 -7.57
N ALA A 231 -9.77 19.07 -6.71
CA ALA A 231 -9.06 19.88 -5.71
C ALA A 231 -8.31 19.00 -4.71
N MET A 232 -8.92 17.91 -4.24
CA MET A 232 -8.29 16.97 -3.31
C MET A 232 -7.09 16.26 -3.96
N ILE A 233 -7.21 15.80 -5.20
CA ILE A 233 -6.10 15.20 -5.95
C ILE A 233 -4.93 16.19 -6.08
N ARG A 234 -5.18 17.46 -6.46
CA ARG A 234 -4.11 18.47 -6.57
C ARG A 234 -3.44 18.75 -5.24
N ALA A 235 -4.19 18.81 -4.16
CA ALA A 235 -3.65 19.05 -2.82
C ALA A 235 -2.71 17.91 -2.39
N ILE A 236 -3.16 16.66 -2.58
CA ILE A 236 -2.38 15.47 -2.23
C ILE A 236 -1.17 15.31 -3.15
N TYR A 237 -1.32 15.56 -4.44
CA TYR A 237 -0.20 15.53 -5.40
C TYR A 237 0.93 16.49 -4.98
N LYS A 238 0.59 17.74 -4.60
CA LYS A 238 1.56 18.72 -4.11
C LYS A 238 2.21 18.28 -2.79
N ALA A 239 1.46 17.66 -1.90
CA ALA A 239 1.99 17.10 -0.65
C ALA A 239 2.92 15.92 -0.91
N ALA A 240 2.58 15.02 -1.81
CA ALA A 240 3.41 13.90 -2.21
C ALA A 240 4.72 14.37 -2.88
N HIS A 241 4.64 15.38 -3.75
CA HIS A 241 5.82 16.01 -4.34
C HIS A 241 6.74 16.64 -3.28
N TRP A 242 6.16 17.31 -2.28
CA TRP A 242 6.89 17.89 -1.16
C TRP A 242 7.59 16.80 -0.31
N LEU A 243 6.91 15.68 -0.04
CA LEU A 243 7.46 14.52 0.69
C LEU A 243 8.60 13.82 -0.06
N ASN A 244 8.68 13.98 -1.37
CA ASN A 244 9.74 13.39 -2.19
C ASN A 244 11.09 14.13 -2.10
N GLN A 245 11.11 15.29 -1.46
CA GLN A 245 12.31 16.11 -1.25
C GLN A 245 12.95 15.74 0.09
N SER A 246 14.17 15.23 0.06
CA SER A 246 14.85 14.68 1.26
C SER A 246 15.01 15.71 2.39
N GLU A 247 15.17 16.99 2.05
CA GLU A 247 15.25 18.08 3.02
C GLU A 247 13.98 18.29 3.84
N ASN A 248 12.84 17.80 3.37
CA ASN A 248 11.55 17.91 4.04
C ASN A 248 11.25 16.75 5.00
N ILE A 249 12.02 15.66 4.93
CA ILE A 249 11.77 14.47 5.74
C ILE A 249 11.77 14.75 7.25
N PRO A 250 12.74 15.50 7.81
CA PRO A 250 12.70 15.78 9.26
C PRO A 250 11.43 16.50 9.72
N LEU A 251 10.94 17.48 8.94
CA LEU A 251 9.68 18.15 9.25
C LEU A 251 8.47 17.21 9.06
N ALA A 252 8.51 16.33 8.07
CA ALA A 252 7.47 15.34 7.86
C ALA A 252 7.36 14.37 9.05
N VAL A 253 8.48 13.89 9.58
CA VAL A 253 8.54 13.04 10.78
C VAL A 253 7.92 13.74 11.97
N GLU A 254 8.34 15.00 12.26
CA GLU A 254 7.80 15.81 13.36
C GLU A 254 6.27 15.99 13.25
N ILE A 255 5.77 16.27 12.04
CA ILE A 255 4.33 16.43 11.82
C ILE A 255 3.60 15.12 12.06
N LEU A 256 4.09 14.03 11.50
CA LEU A 256 3.46 12.72 11.62
C LEU A 256 3.45 12.18 13.06
N ALA A 257 4.48 12.46 13.85
CA ALA A 257 4.61 12.02 15.23
C ALA A 257 3.58 12.63 16.18
N ARG A 258 2.98 13.76 15.81
CA ARG A 258 2.01 14.46 16.68
C ARG A 258 0.86 13.55 17.10
N SER A 259 0.38 13.74 18.34
CA SER A 259 -0.68 12.94 18.96
C SER A 259 -1.99 12.89 18.15
N GLN A 260 -2.27 13.95 17.40
CA GLN A 260 -3.44 14.03 16.53
C GLN A 260 -3.30 13.19 15.24
N HIS A 261 -2.09 12.72 14.90
CA HIS A 261 -1.80 11.95 13.68
C HIS A 261 -1.43 10.50 13.98
N LEU A 262 -0.16 10.14 14.03
CA LEU A 262 0.24 8.77 14.30
C LEU A 262 0.34 8.47 15.81
N ASP A 263 0.71 9.48 16.61
CA ASP A 263 0.90 9.36 18.06
C ASP A 263 1.99 8.30 18.41
N LEU A 264 3.10 8.42 17.72
CA LEU A 264 4.26 7.52 17.84
C LEU A 264 5.55 8.32 17.87
N PRO A 265 6.63 7.80 18.46
CA PRO A 265 7.91 8.49 18.49
C PRO A 265 8.54 8.55 17.08
N ASP A 266 9.39 9.57 16.89
CA ASP A 266 10.07 9.85 15.62
C ASP A 266 10.86 8.63 15.12
N GLU A 267 11.49 7.88 16.03
CA GLU A 267 12.30 6.68 15.74
C GLU A 267 11.49 5.54 15.10
N ALA A 268 10.17 5.52 15.30
CA ALA A 268 9.29 4.56 14.65
C ALA A 268 8.86 5.00 13.25
N ILE A 269 8.86 6.32 12.97
CA ILE A 269 8.34 6.91 11.74
C ILE A 269 9.45 7.13 10.71
N ASP A 270 10.60 7.67 11.16
CA ASP A 270 11.75 8.02 10.33
C ASP A 270 12.22 6.89 9.40
N PRO A 271 12.33 5.62 9.86
CA PRO A 271 12.82 4.53 9.01
C PRO A 271 12.05 4.39 7.69
N ALA A 272 10.74 4.54 7.71
CA ALA A 272 9.91 4.41 6.51
C ALA A 272 10.12 5.57 5.52
N LEU A 273 10.21 6.81 6.03
CA LEU A 273 10.38 8.00 5.19
C LEU A 273 11.80 8.12 4.61
N THR A 274 12.80 7.66 5.36
CA THR A 274 14.20 7.61 4.91
C THR A 274 14.52 6.35 4.12
N CYS A 275 13.59 5.39 4.04
CA CYS A 275 13.80 4.05 3.48
C CYS A 275 14.99 3.31 4.13
N ARG A 276 15.30 3.60 5.40
CA ARG A 276 16.37 2.97 6.17
C ARG A 276 15.78 2.05 7.22
N ILE A 277 15.65 0.78 6.88
CA ILE A 277 14.96 -0.21 7.71
C ILE A 277 15.98 -1.05 8.49
N ALA A 278 15.78 -1.14 9.81
CA ALA A 278 16.44 -2.11 10.67
C ALA A 278 15.65 -3.43 10.64
N THR A 279 16.35 -4.56 10.56
CA THR A 279 15.68 -5.87 10.56
C THR A 279 15.43 -6.42 11.97
N ARG A 280 16.16 -5.92 12.96
CA ARG A 280 16.01 -6.18 14.40
C ARG A 280 16.31 -4.92 15.17
N ALA A 281 15.89 -4.82 16.42
CA ALA A 281 16.08 -3.64 17.28
C ALA A 281 17.54 -3.18 17.38
N GLU A 282 18.50 -4.11 17.41
CA GLU A 282 19.93 -3.83 17.60
C GLU A 282 20.72 -3.77 16.28
N THR A 283 20.07 -3.93 15.13
CA THR A 283 20.77 -3.92 13.83
C THR A 283 20.86 -2.52 13.26
N THR A 284 21.96 -2.24 12.57
CA THR A 284 22.09 -1.00 11.80
C THR A 284 21.09 -0.97 10.65
N ALA A 285 20.32 0.10 10.56
CA ALA A 285 19.35 0.29 9.49
C ALA A 285 20.03 0.35 8.11
N LYS A 286 19.50 -0.39 7.16
CA LYS A 286 20.00 -0.45 5.77
C LYS A 286 19.08 0.29 4.83
N LEU A 287 19.64 0.96 3.82
CA LEU A 287 18.86 1.57 2.75
C LEU A 287 18.15 0.46 1.94
N THR A 288 16.83 0.48 1.97
CA THR A 288 15.96 -0.45 1.25
C THR A 288 15.38 0.28 0.04
N ARG A 289 15.91 -0.04 -1.15
CA ARG A 289 15.48 0.62 -2.38
C ARG A 289 14.00 0.37 -2.67
N ASN A 290 13.31 1.37 -3.23
CA ASN A 290 11.89 1.30 -3.57
C ASN A 290 10.97 0.94 -2.40
N PHE A 291 11.42 1.14 -1.15
CA PHE A 291 10.66 0.73 0.03
C PHE A 291 9.31 1.43 0.14
N LEU A 292 9.29 2.74 0.05
CA LEU A 292 8.07 3.55 0.09
C LEU A 292 8.20 4.71 -0.90
N LYS A 293 7.20 4.89 -1.75
CA LYS A 293 7.15 5.99 -2.72
C LYS A 293 5.81 6.69 -2.65
N PHE A 294 5.88 8.04 -2.67
CA PHE A 294 4.70 8.89 -2.71
C PHE A 294 4.51 9.59 -4.05
N HIS A 295 5.58 9.80 -4.83
CA HIS A 295 5.51 10.66 -6.01
C HIS A 295 6.27 10.15 -7.24
N ASP A 296 7.53 9.73 -7.09
CA ASP A 296 8.41 9.40 -8.20
C ASP A 296 7.91 8.27 -9.10
N GLY A 297 8.21 8.37 -10.39
CA GLY A 297 7.91 7.33 -11.37
C GLY A 297 6.41 7.11 -11.58
N ALA A 298 5.61 8.17 -11.49
CA ALA A 298 4.15 8.11 -11.55
C ALA A 298 3.51 7.25 -10.44
N ALA A 299 4.10 7.27 -9.23
CA ALA A 299 3.58 6.53 -8.08
C ALA A 299 2.14 6.91 -7.70
N ASN A 300 1.75 8.18 -7.93
CA ASN A 300 0.37 8.63 -7.66
C ASN A 300 -0.64 8.26 -8.75
N PHE A 301 -0.19 7.80 -9.90
CA PHE A 301 -1.08 7.52 -11.03
C PHE A 301 -1.89 6.25 -10.76
N PRO A 302 -3.23 6.27 -10.87
CA PRO A 302 -4.05 5.08 -10.67
C PRO A 302 -4.03 4.22 -11.95
N TRP A 303 -3.03 3.34 -12.06
CA TRP A 303 -2.85 2.44 -13.19
C TRP A 303 -3.97 1.40 -13.24
N ARG A 304 -4.72 1.36 -14.33
CA ARG A 304 -5.81 0.39 -14.54
C ARG A 304 -5.29 -1.04 -14.65
N SER A 305 -4.07 -1.23 -15.13
CA SER A 305 -3.39 -2.54 -15.16
C SER A 305 -3.15 -3.11 -13.75
N GLN A 306 -2.80 -2.26 -12.78
CA GLN A 306 -2.67 -2.67 -11.37
C GLN A 306 -4.02 -3.11 -10.79
N ALA A 307 -5.10 -2.41 -11.12
CA ALA A 307 -6.46 -2.81 -10.74
C ALA A 307 -6.83 -4.16 -11.37
N SER A 308 -6.45 -4.41 -12.62
CA SER A 308 -6.67 -5.69 -13.30
C SER A 308 -5.93 -6.83 -12.62
N TRP A 309 -4.67 -6.64 -12.22
CA TRP A 309 -3.92 -7.63 -11.45
C TRP A 309 -4.60 -7.95 -10.10
N ILE A 310 -5.04 -6.93 -9.38
CA ILE A 310 -5.81 -7.10 -8.13
C ILE A 310 -7.08 -7.91 -8.38
N ALA A 311 -7.80 -7.60 -9.46
CA ALA A 311 -9.03 -8.31 -9.82
C ALA A 311 -8.79 -9.78 -10.15
N ASP A 312 -7.69 -10.11 -10.82
CA ASP A 312 -7.31 -11.50 -11.11
C ASP A 312 -7.07 -12.31 -9.84
N VAL A 313 -6.36 -11.72 -8.88
CA VAL A 313 -6.15 -12.38 -7.59
C VAL A 313 -7.47 -12.60 -6.87
N LEU A 314 -8.34 -11.59 -6.82
CA LEU A 314 -9.67 -11.71 -6.20
C LEU A 314 -10.56 -12.71 -6.93
N ALA A 315 -10.54 -12.72 -8.27
CA ALA A 315 -11.31 -13.66 -9.07
C ALA A 315 -10.91 -15.11 -8.78
N ARG A 316 -9.62 -15.40 -8.72
CA ARG A 316 -9.12 -16.75 -8.33
C ARG A 316 -9.54 -17.14 -6.91
N TRP A 317 -9.46 -16.22 -5.95
CA TRP A 317 -9.84 -16.53 -4.55
C TRP A 317 -11.33 -16.78 -4.38
N HIS A 318 -12.18 -16.12 -5.17
CA HIS A 318 -13.64 -16.14 -5.00
C HIS A 318 -14.40 -16.84 -6.13
N GLY A 319 -13.70 -17.45 -7.10
CA GLY A 319 -14.33 -18.15 -8.22
C GLY A 319 -15.14 -17.23 -9.12
N LEU A 320 -14.69 -15.97 -9.31
CA LEU A 320 -15.34 -14.99 -10.19
C LEU A 320 -14.86 -15.14 -11.63
N ASP A 321 -15.68 -14.66 -12.56
CA ASP A 321 -15.28 -14.47 -13.96
C ASP A 321 -14.18 -13.41 -14.05
N GLN A 322 -13.01 -13.78 -14.57
CA GLN A 322 -11.82 -12.93 -14.60
C GLN A 322 -12.01 -11.69 -15.47
N ASP A 323 -12.61 -11.83 -16.67
CA ASP A 323 -12.77 -10.73 -17.60
C ASP A 323 -13.74 -9.68 -17.06
N LYS A 324 -14.84 -10.13 -16.45
CA LYS A 324 -15.77 -9.22 -15.76
C LYS A 324 -15.09 -8.55 -14.57
N ALA A 325 -14.31 -9.28 -13.81
CA ALA A 325 -13.59 -8.73 -12.65
C ALA A 325 -12.56 -7.68 -13.09
N ARG A 326 -11.76 -7.96 -14.13
CA ARG A 326 -10.83 -6.99 -14.75
C ARG A 326 -11.55 -5.74 -15.23
N SER A 327 -12.68 -5.90 -15.95
CA SER A 327 -13.47 -4.78 -16.48
C SER A 327 -13.97 -3.86 -15.35
N VAL A 328 -14.53 -4.43 -14.27
CA VAL A 328 -15.00 -3.68 -13.09
C VAL A 328 -13.84 -2.96 -12.42
N ALA A 329 -12.71 -3.62 -12.20
CA ALA A 329 -11.54 -3.06 -11.55
C ALA A 329 -10.91 -1.90 -12.34
N ARG A 330 -10.79 -2.03 -13.66
CA ARG A 330 -10.30 -0.98 -14.55
C ARG A 330 -11.16 0.28 -14.50
N ALA A 331 -12.49 0.13 -14.37
CA ALA A 331 -13.41 1.24 -14.19
C ALA A 331 -13.30 1.91 -12.82
N CYS A 332 -12.87 1.16 -11.78
CA CYS A 332 -12.70 1.63 -10.42
C CYS A 332 -11.47 2.55 -10.25
N PHE A 333 -10.38 2.30 -11.00
CA PHE A 333 -9.18 3.15 -10.96
C PHE A 333 -9.32 4.32 -11.93
N ARG A 334 -9.66 5.49 -11.38
CA ARG A 334 -10.13 6.67 -12.11
C ARG A 334 -9.00 7.54 -12.65
N SER A 335 -8.18 6.98 -13.56
CA SER A 335 -7.15 7.74 -14.28
C SER A 335 -7.70 8.94 -15.07
N ASP A 336 -8.97 8.90 -15.48
CA ASP A 336 -9.69 10.00 -16.10
C ASP A 336 -9.87 11.21 -15.16
N ILE A 337 -10.32 10.98 -13.91
CA ILE A 337 -10.46 12.05 -12.90
C ILE A 337 -9.10 12.59 -12.50
N TYR A 338 -8.10 11.71 -12.34
CA TYR A 338 -6.72 12.10 -12.03
C TYR A 338 -6.15 13.04 -13.11
N ARG A 339 -6.28 12.66 -14.39
CA ARG A 339 -5.85 13.49 -15.52
C ARG A 339 -6.58 14.84 -15.57
N ALA A 340 -7.88 14.83 -15.39
CA ALA A 340 -8.70 16.04 -15.36
C ALA A 340 -8.34 16.98 -14.19
N ALA A 341 -7.77 16.45 -13.11
CA ALA A 341 -7.31 17.24 -11.97
C ALA A 341 -5.97 17.93 -12.25
N LEU A 342 -5.02 17.24 -12.88
CA LEU A 342 -3.61 17.64 -12.94
C LEU A 342 -3.19 18.26 -14.27
N ALA A 343 -3.84 17.93 -15.39
CA ALA A 343 -3.55 18.53 -16.68
C ALA A 343 -3.66 20.07 -16.67
N PRO A 344 -4.67 20.69 -16.02
CA PRO A 344 -4.79 22.17 -15.98
C PRO A 344 -3.66 22.88 -15.24
N ILE A 345 -2.90 22.18 -14.42
CA ILE A 345 -1.74 22.74 -13.67
C ILE A 345 -0.40 22.31 -14.26
N GLY A 346 -0.41 21.73 -15.50
CA GLY A 346 0.82 21.44 -16.25
C GLY A 346 1.61 20.23 -15.73
N VAL A 347 0.99 19.31 -15.00
CA VAL A 347 1.67 18.09 -14.52
C VAL A 347 1.85 17.12 -15.68
N ASP A 348 3.07 16.61 -15.83
CA ASP A 348 3.35 15.54 -16.78
C ASP A 348 2.82 14.19 -16.24
N MET A 349 2.13 13.43 -17.09
CA MET A 349 1.47 12.18 -16.71
C MET A 349 1.73 11.11 -17.77
N PRO A 350 1.69 9.83 -17.41
CA PRO A 350 1.81 8.74 -18.39
C PRO A 350 0.86 8.92 -19.56
N GLY A 351 1.29 8.65 -20.78
CA GLY A 351 0.44 8.74 -21.98
C GLY A 351 -0.67 7.69 -21.98
N ALA A 352 -0.37 6.47 -21.49
CA ALA A 352 -1.32 5.38 -21.33
C ALA A 352 -1.94 5.36 -19.92
N SER A 353 -3.09 4.70 -19.76
CA SER A 353 -3.69 4.43 -18.44
C SER A 353 -3.40 3.02 -17.92
N GLU A 354 -2.74 2.22 -18.72
CA GLU A 354 -2.38 0.83 -18.47
C GLU A 354 -0.94 0.59 -18.95
N LYS A 355 -0.27 -0.32 -18.31
CA LYS A 355 1.06 -0.80 -18.69
C LYS A 355 1.17 -2.30 -18.41
N VAL A 356 2.12 -2.97 -19.04
CA VAL A 356 2.44 -4.36 -18.71
C VAL A 356 3.17 -4.36 -17.38
N GLU A 357 2.57 -4.93 -16.34
CA GLU A 357 3.15 -4.97 -15.00
C GLU A 357 4.26 -6.04 -14.92
N GLY A 358 5.36 -5.69 -14.28
CA GLY A 358 6.52 -6.57 -14.15
C GLY A 358 7.51 -6.52 -15.32
N ALA A 359 7.21 -5.78 -16.38
CA ALA A 359 8.04 -5.77 -17.60
C ALA A 359 9.30 -4.89 -17.52
N MET A 360 9.34 -3.92 -16.59
CA MET A 360 10.44 -2.97 -16.49
C MET A 360 11.49 -3.43 -15.48
N ALA A 361 12.67 -3.81 -15.96
CA ALA A 361 13.80 -4.22 -15.12
C ALA A 361 14.71 -3.04 -14.72
N VAL A 362 14.65 -1.95 -15.46
CA VAL A 362 15.47 -0.74 -15.28
C VAL A 362 14.62 0.51 -15.48
N PRO A 363 15.07 1.69 -15.04
CA PRO A 363 14.40 2.93 -15.38
C PRO A 363 14.17 3.06 -16.89
N THR A 364 12.90 3.16 -17.29
CA THR A 364 12.48 3.04 -18.68
C THR A 364 11.76 4.32 -19.12
N PRO A 365 12.19 4.95 -20.22
CA PRO A 365 11.48 6.09 -20.80
C PRO A 365 10.18 5.63 -21.46
N VAL A 366 9.08 6.31 -21.12
CA VAL A 366 7.75 6.06 -21.69
C VAL A 366 7.14 7.36 -22.20
N ALA A 367 6.20 7.26 -23.12
CA ALA A 367 5.44 8.42 -23.57
C ALA A 367 4.65 9.05 -22.42
N SER A 368 4.66 10.38 -22.36
CA SER A 368 3.92 11.16 -21.38
C SER A 368 3.11 12.27 -22.05
N THR A 369 2.28 12.96 -21.28
CA THR A 369 1.44 14.07 -21.80
C THR A 369 2.26 15.28 -22.26
N LEU A 370 3.46 15.46 -21.76
CA LEU A 370 4.37 16.55 -22.15
C LEU A 370 5.58 16.07 -22.97
N GLY A 371 5.61 14.79 -23.37
CA GLY A 371 6.65 14.21 -24.20
C GLY A 371 7.08 12.85 -23.68
N GLN A 372 8.01 12.80 -22.74
CA GLN A 372 8.58 11.55 -22.21
C GLN A 372 8.84 11.67 -20.72
N MET A 373 8.55 10.60 -19.98
CA MET A 373 8.87 10.48 -18.56
C MET A 373 9.61 9.16 -18.27
N ILE A 374 10.29 9.08 -17.14
CA ILE A 374 10.97 7.86 -16.71
C ILE A 374 10.09 7.13 -15.68
N LEU A 375 9.73 5.89 -15.96
CA LEU A 375 9.18 4.97 -14.96
C LEU A 375 10.31 4.13 -14.36
N GLY A 376 10.21 3.84 -13.07
CA GLY A 376 11.14 2.96 -12.37
C GLY A 376 10.90 1.48 -12.66
N PRO A 377 11.78 0.58 -12.16
CA PRO A 377 11.56 -0.85 -12.20
C PRO A 377 10.25 -1.24 -11.51
N ASP A 378 9.60 -2.30 -12.04
CA ASP A 378 8.32 -2.80 -11.52
C ASP A 378 8.23 -4.34 -11.48
N ARG A 379 9.36 -5.04 -11.46
CA ARG A 379 9.45 -6.50 -11.54
C ARG A 379 8.73 -7.20 -10.38
N PHE A 380 8.16 -8.34 -10.70
CA PHE A 380 7.82 -9.37 -9.72
C PHE A 380 9.06 -10.21 -9.38
N PHE A 381 9.14 -10.71 -8.15
CA PHE A 381 10.30 -11.48 -7.63
C PHE A 381 10.65 -12.72 -8.47
N ASN A 382 9.66 -13.32 -9.12
CA ASN A 382 9.80 -14.54 -9.94
C ASN A 382 9.94 -14.23 -11.44
N GLY A 383 10.06 -12.97 -11.84
CA GLY A 383 10.13 -12.55 -13.23
C GLY A 383 8.81 -12.68 -14.00
N ALA A 384 7.70 -12.90 -13.31
CA ALA A 384 6.38 -12.94 -13.95
C ALA A 384 6.07 -11.59 -14.61
N ILE A 385 5.32 -11.65 -15.70
CA ILE A 385 4.80 -10.48 -16.41
C ILE A 385 3.29 -10.61 -16.44
N PHE A 386 2.60 -9.54 -16.04
CA PHE A 386 1.17 -9.44 -16.14
C PHE A 386 0.79 -8.51 -17.29
N ASP A 387 0.31 -9.10 -18.39
CA ASP A 387 -0.23 -8.37 -19.53
C ASP A 387 -1.77 -8.38 -19.44
N PHE A 388 -2.34 -7.20 -19.23
CA PHE A 388 -3.78 -7.02 -19.09
C PHE A 388 -4.55 -7.20 -20.41
N GLY A 389 -3.88 -7.27 -21.55
CA GLY A 389 -4.44 -7.41 -22.88
C GLY A 389 -4.40 -8.83 -23.46
N THR A 390 -3.71 -9.77 -22.80
CA THR A 390 -3.70 -11.18 -23.22
C THR A 390 -4.84 -11.94 -22.55
N GLU A 391 -5.68 -12.58 -23.39
CA GLU A 391 -6.55 -13.67 -22.95
C GLU A 391 -5.64 -14.89 -22.72
N GLU A 392 -5.59 -15.43 -21.49
CA GLU A 392 -4.97 -16.72 -21.20
C GLU A 392 -5.90 -17.86 -21.59
#